data_0142bde2ff23288957493b14627e7717
#
_entry.id   0142bde2ff23288957493b14627e7717
#
_cell.length_a   1.000
_cell.length_b   1.000
_cell.length_c   1.000
_cell.angle_alpha   90.00
_cell.angle_beta   90.00
_cell.angle_gamma   90.00
#
_symmetry.space_group_name_H-M   'P 1'
#
loop_
_entity.id
_entity.type
_entity.pdbx_description
1 polymer ?
#
loop_
_entity_poly.entity_id
_entity_poly.type
_entity_poly.pdbx_seq_one_letter_code
_entity_poly.pdbx_strand_id
1 'polypeptide(L)'
;ALTMSDMVVVMKGGNIQQIGTPQDIYNEPNNAFVADFIGESNIIDGVMLRDFRVEFAGQEFTCVDKGFAPKEFVQVVVRPEDIQIVPAIQGQLTGVVENVIFKGVHYEMHVRQAGFEWMIHSTQAAQVGELIGMNIGPDEIHIMKKEGGAQ
;
A
#
# COMPACT_ATOMS: atom_id res chain seq x y z
N ALA A 1 -14.01 -13.53 11.69
CA ALA A 1 -13.26 -14.23 10.66
C ALA A 1 -14.05 -14.30 9.37
N LEU A 2 -13.42 -14.00 8.25
CA LEU A 2 -14.05 -14.00 6.94
C LEU A 2 -13.70 -15.28 6.20
N THR A 3 -14.70 -15.82 5.49
CA THR A 3 -14.46 -16.97 4.62
C THR A 3 -14.58 -16.51 3.17
N MET A 4 -13.99 -17.28 2.26
CA MET A 4 -13.97 -16.90 0.85
C MET A 4 -15.35 -16.98 0.19
N SER A 5 -16.29 -17.71 0.78
CA SER A 5 -17.63 -17.83 0.23
C SER A 5 -18.60 -16.78 0.75
N ASP A 6 -18.22 -16.03 1.77
CA ASP A 6 -19.11 -14.99 2.33
C ASP A 6 -19.12 -13.76 1.44
N MET A 7 -20.26 -13.07 1.47
CA MET A 7 -20.35 -11.72 0.88
C MET A 7 -20.20 -10.71 2.01
N VAL A 8 -19.37 -9.71 1.77
CA VAL A 8 -19.07 -8.67 2.75
C VAL A 8 -19.58 -7.33 2.23
N VAL A 9 -20.23 -6.58 3.11
CA VAL A 9 -20.66 -5.21 2.82
C VAL A 9 -19.85 -4.29 3.72
N VAL A 10 -19.05 -3.42 3.13
CA VAL A 10 -18.26 -2.44 3.88
C VAL A 10 -19.03 -1.12 3.90
N MET A 11 -19.30 -0.61 5.07
CA MET A 11 -20.10 0.60 5.27
C MET A 11 -19.34 1.67 6.02
N LYS A 12 -19.64 2.91 5.71
CA LYS A 12 -19.09 4.07 6.42
C LYS A 12 -20.17 5.15 6.51
N GLY A 13 -20.50 5.56 7.73
CA GLY A 13 -21.50 6.61 7.93
C GLY A 13 -22.87 6.30 7.33
N GLY A 14 -23.26 5.02 7.31
CA GLY A 14 -24.53 4.60 6.76
C GLY A 14 -24.52 4.36 5.26
N ASN A 15 -23.42 4.63 4.58
CA ASN A 15 -23.30 4.44 3.15
C ASN A 15 -22.48 3.20 2.82
N ILE A 16 -22.93 2.45 1.82
CA ILE A 16 -22.22 1.26 1.36
C ILE A 16 -20.99 1.72 0.55
N GLN A 17 -19.81 1.26 0.97
CA GLN A 17 -18.56 1.56 0.28
C GLN A 17 -18.22 0.49 -0.75
N GLN A 18 -18.51 -0.76 -0.43
CA GLN A 18 -18.19 -1.86 -1.33
C GLN A 18 -18.94 -3.11 -0.89
N ILE A 19 -19.30 -3.95 -1.86
CA ILE A 19 -19.89 -5.28 -1.64
C ILE A 19 -19.09 -6.27 -2.48
N GLY A 20 -18.72 -7.39 -1.89
CA GLY A 20 -18.00 -8.45 -2.60
C GLY A 20 -17.56 -9.54 -1.66
N THR A 21 -16.83 -10.51 -2.21
CA THR A 21 -16.21 -11.53 -1.38
C THR A 21 -15.02 -10.89 -0.64
N PRO A 22 -14.57 -11.48 0.49
CA PRO A 22 -13.40 -10.96 1.16
C PRO A 22 -12.18 -10.85 0.26
N GLN A 23 -11.97 -11.85 -0.61
CA GLN A 23 -10.84 -11.84 -1.52
C GLN A 23 -10.95 -10.71 -2.54
N ASP A 24 -12.13 -10.48 -3.10
CA ASP A 24 -12.34 -9.41 -4.07
C ASP A 24 -12.09 -8.05 -3.44
N ILE A 25 -12.59 -7.83 -2.23
CA ILE A 25 -12.43 -6.56 -1.54
C ILE A 25 -10.97 -6.34 -1.16
N TYR A 26 -10.28 -7.39 -0.74
CA TYR A 26 -8.87 -7.30 -0.39
C TYR A 26 -8.01 -6.97 -1.62
N ASN A 27 -8.29 -7.62 -2.74
CA ASN A 27 -7.49 -7.47 -3.96
C ASN A 27 -7.78 -6.16 -4.69
N GLU A 28 -9.04 -5.73 -4.68
CA GLU A 28 -9.46 -4.55 -5.43
C GLU A 28 -10.40 -3.68 -4.60
N PRO A 29 -9.87 -3.05 -3.53
CA PRO A 29 -10.71 -2.17 -2.72
C PRO A 29 -11.10 -0.92 -3.52
N ASN A 30 -12.32 -0.44 -3.30
CA ASN A 30 -12.83 0.72 -4.03
C ASN A 30 -12.15 2.02 -3.61
N ASN A 31 -11.71 2.10 -2.35
CA ASN A 31 -11.06 3.31 -1.84
C ASN A 31 -10.16 2.95 -0.66
N ALA A 32 -9.43 3.94 -0.15
CA ALA A 32 -8.47 3.73 0.92
C ALA A 32 -9.14 3.28 2.23
N PHE A 33 -10.36 3.77 2.50
CA PHE A 33 -11.08 3.33 3.69
C PHE A 33 -11.33 1.83 3.65
N VAL A 34 -11.80 1.31 2.51
CA VAL A 34 -12.07 -0.12 2.34
C VAL A 34 -10.76 -0.91 2.43
N ALA A 35 -9.70 -0.43 1.80
CA ALA A 35 -8.41 -1.10 1.85
C ALA A 35 -7.92 -1.27 3.28
N ASP A 36 -8.00 -0.22 4.08
CA ASP A 36 -7.54 -0.25 5.47
C ASP A 36 -8.47 -1.08 6.35
N PHE A 37 -9.76 -1.04 6.07
CA PHE A 37 -10.75 -1.79 6.84
C PHE A 37 -10.56 -3.30 6.71
N ILE A 38 -10.29 -3.78 5.49
CA ILE A 38 -10.23 -5.22 5.23
C ILE A 38 -8.89 -5.84 5.59
N GLY A 39 -7.84 -5.05 5.66
CA GLY A 39 -6.52 -5.53 6.02
C GLY A 39 -5.54 -4.37 6.11
N GLU A 40 -4.46 -4.56 6.86
CA GLU A 40 -3.46 -3.52 7.03
C GLU A 40 -2.85 -3.13 5.69
N SER A 41 -2.62 -1.85 5.51
CA SER A 41 -2.07 -1.31 4.26
C SER A 41 -1.21 -0.11 4.54
N ASN A 42 -0.24 0.11 3.66
CA ASN A 42 0.46 1.38 3.59
C ASN A 42 -0.35 2.28 2.66
N ILE A 43 -0.76 3.43 3.16
CA ILE A 43 -1.54 4.39 2.38
C ILE A 43 -0.78 5.71 2.35
N ILE A 44 -0.36 6.12 1.17
CA ILE A 44 0.45 7.33 1.02
C ILE A 44 -0.14 8.18 -0.11
N ASP A 45 -0.09 9.49 0.06
CA ASP A 45 -0.52 10.41 -0.98
C ASP A 45 0.44 10.36 -2.16
N GLY A 46 -0.11 10.47 -3.36
CA GLY A 46 0.67 10.47 -4.58
C GLY A 46 0.02 11.33 -5.65
N VAL A 47 0.68 11.37 -6.80
CA VAL A 47 0.21 12.12 -7.97
C VAL A 47 0.28 11.19 -9.17
N MET A 48 -0.85 11.06 -9.87
CA MET A 48 -0.89 10.27 -11.09
C MET A 48 -0.36 11.13 -12.23
N LEU A 49 0.86 10.84 -12.69
CA LEU A 49 1.52 11.68 -13.71
C LEU A 49 0.87 11.50 -15.08
N ARG A 50 0.58 10.26 -15.44
CA ARG A 50 -0.08 9.87 -16.67
C ARG A 50 -0.48 8.39 -16.55
N ASP A 51 -1.09 7.83 -17.56
CA ASP A 51 -1.45 6.41 -17.54
C ASP A 51 -0.19 5.59 -17.25
N PHE A 52 -0.32 4.66 -16.33
CA PHE A 52 0.71 3.70 -15.94
C PHE A 52 1.93 4.30 -15.22
N ARG A 53 1.86 5.58 -14.82
CA ARG A 53 2.94 6.22 -14.07
C ARG A 53 2.39 7.02 -12.91
N VAL A 54 2.91 6.75 -11.72
CA VAL A 54 2.50 7.44 -10.49
C VAL A 54 3.73 7.89 -9.73
N GLU A 55 3.63 9.04 -9.06
CA GLU A 55 4.70 9.54 -8.20
C GLU A 55 4.23 9.49 -6.75
N PHE A 56 5.03 8.89 -5.89
CA PHE A 56 4.81 8.93 -4.44
C PHE A 56 6.16 8.67 -3.75
N ALA A 57 6.24 9.09 -2.50
CA ALA A 57 7.46 8.92 -1.69
C ALA A 57 8.70 9.51 -2.35
N GLY A 58 8.54 10.52 -3.21
CA GLY A 58 9.64 11.18 -3.90
C GLY A 58 10.17 10.45 -5.11
N GLN A 59 9.51 9.39 -5.57
CA GLN A 59 9.96 8.58 -6.70
C GLN A 59 8.81 8.34 -7.67
N GLU A 60 9.18 8.10 -8.93
CA GLU A 60 8.21 7.76 -9.96
C GLU A 60 8.17 6.24 -10.14
N PHE A 61 6.96 5.67 -10.17
CA PHE A 61 6.75 4.23 -10.28
C PHE A 61 5.89 3.91 -11.49
N THR A 62 6.15 2.74 -12.09
CA THR A 62 5.24 2.17 -13.08
C THR A 62 4.10 1.47 -12.35
N CYS A 63 2.87 1.68 -12.81
CA CYS A 63 1.69 1.01 -12.27
C CYS A 63 0.82 0.51 -13.42
N VAL A 64 -0.29 -0.17 -13.07
CA VAL A 64 -1.18 -0.75 -14.09
C VAL A 64 -2.46 0.05 -14.26
N ASP A 65 -2.61 1.14 -13.55
CA ASP A 65 -3.82 1.96 -13.59
C ASP A 65 -3.75 3.03 -14.66
N LYS A 66 -4.91 3.40 -15.18
CA LYS A 66 -5.06 4.44 -16.19
C LYS A 66 -6.39 5.14 -16.01
N GLY A 67 -6.63 6.18 -16.80
CA GLY A 67 -7.91 6.88 -16.78
C GLY A 67 -8.00 8.00 -15.78
N PHE A 68 -6.90 8.33 -15.11
CA PHE A 68 -6.84 9.48 -14.21
C PHE A 68 -6.43 10.73 -14.98
N ALA A 69 -6.86 11.89 -14.50
CA ALA A 69 -6.43 13.14 -15.09
C ALA A 69 -4.91 13.32 -14.89
N PRO A 70 -4.20 13.96 -15.83
CA PRO A 70 -2.78 14.21 -15.63
C PRO A 70 -2.56 15.02 -14.35
N LYS A 71 -1.59 14.59 -13.56
CA LYS A 71 -1.23 15.22 -12.28
C LYS A 71 -2.37 15.24 -11.25
N GLU A 72 -3.30 14.29 -11.37
CA GLU A 72 -4.36 14.14 -10.38
C GLU A 72 -3.80 13.63 -9.05
N PHE A 73 -4.24 14.25 -7.95
CA PHE A 73 -3.87 13.78 -6.61
C PHE A 73 -4.62 12.49 -6.30
N VAL A 74 -3.88 11.49 -5.85
CA VAL A 74 -4.42 10.17 -5.56
C VAL A 74 -3.89 9.66 -4.23
N GLN A 75 -4.46 8.56 -3.76
CA GLN A 75 -3.89 7.79 -2.67
C GLN A 75 -3.35 6.48 -3.22
N VAL A 76 -2.15 6.13 -2.80
CA VAL A 76 -1.49 4.89 -3.22
C VAL A 76 -1.58 3.91 -2.06
N VAL A 77 -2.09 2.73 -2.35
CA VAL A 77 -2.25 1.67 -1.35
C VAL A 77 -1.32 0.52 -1.71
N VAL A 78 -0.46 0.14 -0.77
CA VAL A 78 0.50 -0.94 -0.94
C VAL A 78 0.38 -1.88 0.25
N ARG A 79 0.17 -3.16 -0.01
CA ARG A 79 0.07 -4.15 1.05
C ARG A 79 1.46 -4.41 1.66
N PRO A 80 1.54 -4.60 2.99
CA PRO A 80 2.84 -4.82 3.62
C PRO A 80 3.60 -6.03 3.08
N GLU A 81 2.88 -7.09 2.71
CA GLU A 81 3.51 -8.32 2.20
C GLU A 81 4.02 -8.19 0.77
N ASP A 82 3.62 -7.14 0.06
CA ASP A 82 4.01 -6.95 -1.34
C ASP A 82 5.28 -6.11 -1.50
N ILE A 83 5.83 -5.61 -0.40
CA ILE A 83 7.07 -4.85 -0.44
C ILE A 83 8.24 -5.81 -0.30
N GLN A 84 9.14 -5.80 -1.28
CA GLN A 84 10.33 -6.64 -1.24
C GLN A 84 11.49 -5.88 -0.61
N ILE A 85 12.17 -6.53 0.32
CA ILE A 85 13.37 -5.99 0.94
C ILE A 85 14.57 -6.38 0.09
N VAL A 86 15.37 -5.40 -0.30
CA VAL A 86 16.57 -5.60 -1.10
C VAL A 86 17.69 -4.77 -0.50
N PRO A 87 18.95 -4.97 -0.93
CA PRO A 87 20.02 -4.06 -0.52
C PRO A 87 19.69 -2.62 -0.90
N ALA A 88 20.10 -1.68 -0.08
CA ALA A 88 19.72 -0.27 -0.26
C ALA A 88 20.02 0.25 -1.66
N ILE A 89 21.14 -0.15 -2.24
CA ILE A 89 21.54 0.33 -3.56
C ILE A 89 20.62 -0.18 -4.69
N GLN A 90 19.86 -1.25 -4.43
CA GLN A 90 18.99 -1.87 -5.43
C GLN A 90 17.53 -1.49 -5.26
N GLY A 91 17.19 -0.74 -4.22
CA GLY A 91 15.81 -0.41 -3.91
C GLY A 91 15.29 0.76 -4.72
N GLN A 92 14.00 0.71 -5.06
CA GLN A 92 13.30 1.87 -5.60
C GLN A 92 13.21 2.96 -4.53
N LEU A 93 13.05 2.55 -3.29
CA LEU A 93 13.05 3.42 -2.11
C LEU A 93 14.08 2.89 -1.12
N THR A 94 14.61 3.79 -0.30
CA THR A 94 15.49 3.39 0.80
C THR A 94 14.97 3.95 2.11
N GLY A 95 15.12 3.18 3.17
CA GLY A 95 14.66 3.63 4.48
C GLY A 95 15.43 2.92 5.58
N VAL A 96 15.25 3.42 6.80
CA VAL A 96 15.90 2.90 7.99
C VAL A 96 14.88 2.10 8.80
N VAL A 97 15.24 0.88 9.16
CA VAL A 97 14.38 0.01 9.96
C VAL A 97 14.33 0.56 11.39
N GLU A 98 13.12 0.88 11.84
CA GLU A 98 12.90 1.43 13.18
C GLU A 98 12.40 0.40 14.18
N ASN A 99 11.69 -0.61 13.70
CA ASN A 99 11.10 -1.63 14.58
C ASN A 99 10.98 -2.94 13.84
N VAL A 100 11.14 -4.05 14.58
CA VAL A 100 10.98 -5.40 14.02
C VAL A 100 10.23 -6.24 15.05
N ILE A 101 9.11 -6.82 14.65
CA ILE A 101 8.26 -7.62 15.52
C ILE A 101 8.03 -8.98 14.86
N PHE A 102 8.30 -10.06 15.59
CA PHE A 102 8.01 -11.40 15.08
C PHE A 102 6.54 -11.74 15.34
N LYS A 103 5.82 -12.12 14.29
CA LYS A 103 4.38 -12.41 14.35
C LYS A 103 4.07 -13.90 14.25
N GLY A 104 5.06 -14.76 14.41
CA GLY A 104 4.87 -16.21 14.38
C GLY A 104 5.14 -16.85 13.03
N VAL A 105 4.71 -16.24 11.94
CA VAL A 105 4.93 -16.76 10.58
C VAL A 105 5.71 -15.77 9.72
N HIS A 106 5.77 -14.51 10.12
CA HIS A 106 6.52 -13.48 9.42
C HIS A 106 6.95 -12.42 10.42
N TYR A 107 7.82 -11.53 9.96
CA TYR A 107 8.24 -10.35 10.71
C TYR A 107 7.47 -9.15 10.20
N GLU A 108 7.03 -8.29 11.13
CA GLU A 108 6.48 -6.99 10.79
C GLU A 108 7.57 -5.96 11.05
N MET A 109 7.94 -5.20 10.04
CA MET A 109 8.98 -4.18 10.16
C MET A 109 8.39 -2.82 9.87
N HIS A 110 8.83 -1.83 10.65
CA HIS A 110 8.47 -0.44 10.41
C HIS A 110 9.71 0.28 9.92
N VAL A 111 9.61 0.87 8.74
CA VAL A 111 10.76 1.46 8.04
C VAL A 111 10.46 2.93 7.76
N ARG A 112 11.35 3.81 8.19
CA ARG A 112 11.21 5.24 7.97
C ARG A 112 11.87 5.63 6.66
N GLN A 113 11.09 6.26 5.77
CA GLN A 113 11.58 6.74 4.49
C GLN A 113 10.97 8.11 4.22
N ALA A 114 11.80 9.14 4.17
CA ALA A 114 11.38 10.50 3.84
C ALA A 114 10.17 11.00 4.66
N GLY A 115 10.15 10.67 5.95
CA GLY A 115 9.07 11.10 6.83
C GLY A 115 7.86 10.20 6.85
N PHE A 116 7.81 9.18 6.02
CA PHE A 116 6.71 8.21 6.00
C PHE A 116 7.17 6.90 6.66
N GLU A 117 6.30 6.31 7.46
CA GLU A 117 6.59 5.02 8.07
C GLU A 117 5.91 3.92 7.27
N TRP A 118 6.74 3.07 6.65
CA TRP A 118 6.27 1.92 5.89
C TRP A 118 6.15 0.70 6.78
N MET A 119 5.09 -0.07 6.62
CA MET A 119 4.94 -1.36 7.27
C MET A 119 5.25 -2.45 6.25
N ILE A 120 6.14 -3.37 6.61
CA ILE A 120 6.56 -4.47 5.73
C ILE A 120 6.34 -5.79 6.47
N HIS A 121 5.73 -6.75 5.79
CA HIS A 121 5.62 -8.13 6.28
C HIS A 121 6.53 -9.01 5.43
N SER A 122 7.48 -9.67 6.06
CA SER A 122 8.45 -10.50 5.34
C SER A 122 8.88 -11.67 6.19
N THR A 123 9.25 -12.77 5.53
CA THR A 123 9.84 -13.92 6.23
C THR A 123 11.30 -13.67 6.58
N GLN A 124 11.89 -12.62 6.00
CA GLN A 124 13.26 -12.23 6.32
C GLN A 124 13.23 -10.92 7.11
N ALA A 125 14.03 -10.87 8.16
CA ALA A 125 14.11 -9.68 9.00
C ALA A 125 15.38 -8.90 8.71
N ALA A 126 15.28 -7.58 8.69
CA ALA A 126 16.42 -6.68 8.77
C ALA A 126 16.60 -6.26 10.23
N GLN A 127 17.72 -5.64 10.53
CA GLN A 127 17.99 -5.20 11.91
C GLN A 127 17.56 -3.76 12.10
N VAL A 128 17.12 -3.44 13.31
CA VAL A 128 16.80 -2.06 13.68
C VAL A 128 18.04 -1.19 13.44
N GLY A 129 17.84 -0.07 12.76
CA GLY A 129 18.91 0.85 12.40
C GLY A 129 19.55 0.57 11.05
N GLU A 130 19.19 -0.54 10.42
CA GLU A 130 19.75 -0.90 9.12
C GLU A 130 19.08 -0.11 8.02
N LEU A 131 19.89 0.35 7.05
CA LEU A 131 19.38 0.98 5.83
C LEU A 131 19.06 -0.12 4.81
N ILE A 132 17.81 -0.18 4.37
CA ILE A 132 17.38 -1.20 3.40
C ILE A 132 16.78 -0.55 2.17
N GLY A 133 16.71 -1.31 1.08
CA GLY A 133 15.95 -0.94 -0.09
C GLY A 133 14.59 -1.61 -0.10
N MET A 134 13.62 -0.96 -0.73
CA MET A 134 12.25 -1.46 -0.85
C MET A 134 11.85 -1.41 -2.31
N ASN A 135 11.34 -2.53 -2.82
CA ASN A 135 10.83 -2.61 -4.20
C ASN A 135 9.38 -3.00 -4.19
N ILE A 136 8.60 -2.35 -5.07
CA ILE A 136 7.17 -2.58 -5.21
C ILE A 136 6.89 -2.78 -6.69
N GLY A 137 6.29 -3.92 -7.04
CA GLY A 137 5.97 -4.22 -8.43
C GLY A 137 4.77 -3.41 -8.94
N PRO A 138 4.66 -3.22 -10.26
CA PRO A 138 3.56 -2.43 -10.83
C PRO A 138 2.18 -2.96 -10.47
N ASP A 139 2.03 -4.28 -10.40
CA ASP A 139 0.74 -4.92 -10.08
C ASP A 139 0.37 -4.76 -8.61
N GLU A 140 1.32 -4.34 -7.79
CA GLU A 140 1.16 -4.26 -6.34
C GLU A 140 0.90 -2.85 -5.87
N ILE A 141 0.85 -1.89 -6.78
CA ILE A 141 0.55 -0.49 -6.50
C ILE A 141 -0.91 -0.26 -6.88
N HIS A 142 -1.74 0.03 -5.87
CA HIS A 142 -3.16 0.27 -6.09
C HIS A 142 -3.45 1.75 -5.98
N ILE A 143 -4.05 2.32 -7.02
CA ILE A 143 -4.31 3.76 -7.10
C ILE A 143 -5.78 4.02 -6.79
N MET A 144 -6.03 4.87 -5.81
CA MET A 144 -7.37 5.25 -5.38
C MET A 144 -7.56 6.74 -5.56
N LYS A 145 -8.74 7.16 -5.96
CA LYS A 145 -9.06 8.59 -5.96
C LYS A 145 -9.01 9.09 -4.54
N LYS A 146 -8.45 10.29 -4.36
CA LYS A 146 -8.29 10.86 -3.02
C LYS A 146 -9.65 11.35 -2.54
N GLU A 147 -10.18 10.68 -1.52
CA GLU A 147 -11.48 11.04 -0.93
C GLU A 147 -11.36 12.28 -0.06
N GLY A 148 -12.39 13.09 -0.10
CA GLY A 148 -12.47 14.26 0.75
C GLY A 148 -11.52 15.37 0.34
N GLY A 149 -10.54 15.09 -0.48
CA GLY A 149 -9.57 16.08 -0.90
C GLY A 149 -10.14 17.13 -1.83
N ALA A 150 -11.22 16.79 -2.50
CA ALA A 150 -11.87 17.70 -3.43
C ALA A 150 -12.94 18.57 -2.77
N GLN A 151 -13.21 18.32 -1.52
CA GLN A 151 -14.24 19.08 -0.81
C GLN A 151 -13.78 20.47 -0.47
#